data_58b14a955e955a691615b004712d9c6a
#
_entry.id   58b14a955e955a691615b004712d9c6a
#
_cell.length_a   1.000
_cell.length_b   1.000
_cell.length_c   1.000
_cell.angle_alpha   90.00
_cell.angle_beta   90.00
_cell.angle_gamma   90.00
#
_symmetry.space_group_name_H-M   'P 1'
#
loop_
_entity.id
_entity.type
_entity.pdbx_description
1 polymer ?
#
loop_
_entity_poly.entity_id
_entity_poly.type
_entity_poly.pdbx_seq_one_letter_code
_entity_poly.pdbx_strand_id
1 'polypeptide(L)'
;MSTFSEQISSNKAVIRFDVVGGPERTAVAEDMSFLNYRLGSVEVSHEITKEQPDIIWYYDEAVKSIRYENEQLILTSFWEEGELNKIMVTMLANQMDKEGLHPFHSSSVVYRGHGILLVGGENNHGKSMTQLEGCRRGASIFSTETTVMDHETGIALYGSKNLYVRKRAKGTERSDLADQDEGVKMFFGDEPEMPMCYEPTNMDLAIMPCIDGWFKTEVKPMGQFEAAYQSYHSMMNFFGLNQLLCGKHGLVMPIVDTDERRQDRGAFCAKYAAGRPYFMIRAKSPQLVFDEIDKLMEQLHLN
;
A
#
# COMPACT_ATOMS: atom_id res chain seq x y z
N MET A 1 -14.33 -22.74 25.80
CA MET A 1 -13.81 -21.43 25.42
C MET A 1 -14.67 -20.93 24.30
N SER A 2 -15.13 -19.69 24.37
CA SER A 2 -15.86 -19.06 23.26
C SER A 2 -14.90 -18.84 22.11
N THR A 3 -15.34 -19.08 20.88
CA THR A 3 -14.56 -18.79 19.69
C THR A 3 -15.37 -17.79 18.86
N PHE A 4 -14.74 -16.71 18.46
CA PHE A 4 -15.26 -15.73 17.52
C PHE A 4 -14.52 -15.87 16.20
N SER A 5 -15.22 -15.87 15.08
CA SER A 5 -14.61 -15.99 13.76
C SER A 5 -15.12 -14.90 12.83
N GLU A 6 -14.22 -14.36 12.01
CA GLU A 6 -14.51 -13.31 11.05
C GLU A 6 -13.68 -13.52 9.79
N GLN A 7 -14.24 -13.23 8.63
CA GLN A 7 -13.51 -13.17 7.37
C GLN A 7 -13.29 -11.72 6.96
N ILE A 8 -12.06 -11.42 6.59
CA ILE A 8 -11.68 -10.11 6.07
C ILE A 8 -11.17 -10.32 4.65
N SER A 9 -11.68 -9.56 3.72
CA SER A 9 -11.30 -9.62 2.32
C SER A 9 -10.78 -8.28 1.81
N SER A 10 -9.94 -8.33 0.80
CA SER A 10 -9.62 -7.21 -0.07
C SER A 10 -9.70 -7.74 -1.49
N ASN A 11 -10.82 -7.46 -2.16
CA ASN A 11 -11.20 -8.04 -3.44
C ASN A 11 -11.20 -9.60 -3.36
N LYS A 12 -10.37 -10.30 -4.14
CA LYS A 12 -10.29 -11.77 -4.17
C LYS A 12 -9.51 -12.37 -3.00
N ALA A 13 -8.64 -11.60 -2.37
CA ALA A 13 -7.86 -12.06 -1.23
C ALA A 13 -8.73 -12.14 0.02
N VAL A 14 -8.82 -13.31 0.63
CA VAL A 14 -9.66 -13.58 1.82
C VAL A 14 -8.82 -14.22 2.89
N ILE A 15 -8.86 -13.67 4.11
CA ILE A 15 -8.31 -14.29 5.31
C ILE A 15 -9.43 -14.61 6.30
N ARG A 16 -9.30 -15.74 6.99
CA ARG A 16 -10.12 -16.07 8.16
C ARG A 16 -9.33 -15.81 9.42
N PHE A 17 -9.95 -15.09 10.35
CA PHE A 17 -9.40 -14.74 11.65
C PHE A 17 -10.25 -15.38 12.76
N ASP A 18 -9.67 -16.28 13.54
CA ASP A 18 -10.31 -16.92 14.68
C ASP A 18 -9.74 -16.39 15.99
N VAL A 19 -10.61 -16.00 16.92
CA VAL A 19 -10.24 -15.56 18.28
C VAL A 19 -10.74 -16.57 19.28
N VAL A 20 -9.85 -17.12 20.08
CA VAL A 20 -10.14 -18.13 21.12
C VAL A 20 -10.01 -17.51 22.49
N GLY A 21 -11.10 -17.49 23.27
CA GLY A 21 -11.15 -16.88 24.60
C GLY A 21 -11.37 -15.35 24.55
N GLY A 22 -11.12 -14.69 25.69
CA GLY A 22 -11.29 -13.26 25.84
C GLY A 22 -12.73 -12.81 26.06
N PRO A 23 -12.97 -11.47 26.05
CA PRO A 23 -14.29 -10.92 26.18
C PRO A 23 -15.15 -11.20 24.96
N GLU A 24 -16.48 -11.13 25.13
CA GLU A 24 -17.41 -11.16 24.02
C GLU A 24 -17.11 -9.99 23.05
N ARG A 25 -17.12 -10.27 21.75
CA ARG A 25 -16.78 -9.29 20.72
C ARG A 25 -17.68 -9.45 19.49
N THR A 26 -17.81 -8.37 18.77
CA THR A 26 -18.56 -8.31 17.51
C THR A 26 -17.65 -8.09 16.29
N ALA A 27 -16.39 -7.79 16.51
CA ALA A 27 -15.38 -7.62 15.47
C ALA A 27 -13.98 -7.94 15.99
N VAL A 28 -13.05 -8.29 15.07
CA VAL A 28 -11.62 -8.41 15.37
C VAL A 28 -11.00 -7.02 15.54
N ALA A 29 -11.35 -6.09 14.67
CA ALA A 29 -10.99 -4.68 14.75
C ALA A 29 -12.24 -3.82 14.49
N GLU A 30 -12.44 -2.78 15.29
CA GLU A 30 -13.62 -1.91 15.19
C GLU A 30 -13.48 -0.90 14.04
N ASP A 31 -12.25 -0.44 13.74
CA ASP A 31 -11.97 0.52 12.69
C ASP A 31 -11.18 -0.10 11.53
N MET A 32 -11.87 -0.31 10.41
CA MET A 32 -11.29 -0.81 9.17
C MET A 32 -10.69 0.29 8.27
N SER A 33 -10.72 1.55 8.71
CA SER A 33 -10.22 2.68 7.89
C SER A 33 -8.74 2.52 7.54
N PHE A 34 -7.92 2.00 8.46
CA PHE A 34 -6.51 1.74 8.22
C PHE A 34 -6.31 0.66 7.14
N LEU A 35 -7.09 -0.43 7.18
CA LEU A 35 -7.01 -1.49 6.16
C LEU A 35 -7.42 -0.96 4.79
N ASN A 36 -8.50 -0.18 4.71
CA ASN A 36 -8.95 0.47 3.48
C ASN A 36 -7.95 1.52 2.97
N TYR A 37 -7.27 2.22 3.86
CA TYR A 37 -6.18 3.10 3.48
C TYR A 37 -5.01 2.32 2.87
N ARG A 38 -4.63 1.19 3.49
CA ARG A 38 -3.47 0.38 3.06
C ARG A 38 -3.74 -0.49 1.84
N LEU A 39 -4.90 -1.09 1.71
CA LEU A 39 -5.18 -2.10 0.67
C LEU A 39 -6.33 -1.70 -0.26
N GLY A 40 -7.36 -1.07 0.29
CA GLY A 40 -8.58 -0.75 -0.44
C GLY A 40 -9.55 -1.92 -0.60
N SER A 41 -10.82 -1.60 -0.80
CA SER A 41 -11.90 -2.59 -1.00
C SER A 41 -11.94 -3.66 0.09
N VAL A 42 -11.70 -3.26 1.34
CA VAL A 42 -11.73 -4.17 2.48
C VAL A 42 -13.16 -4.35 2.94
N GLU A 43 -13.58 -5.60 3.04
CA GLU A 43 -14.89 -6.01 3.52
C GLU A 43 -14.72 -7.02 4.65
N VAL A 44 -15.67 -7.01 5.58
CA VAL A 44 -15.73 -7.91 6.72
C VAL A 44 -17.01 -8.73 6.65
N SER A 45 -16.91 -10.03 6.90
CA SER A 45 -18.04 -10.95 6.89
C SER A 45 -17.99 -11.91 8.09
N HIS A 46 -19.13 -12.13 8.71
CA HIS A 46 -19.32 -13.20 9.71
C HIS A 46 -19.75 -14.51 9.07
N GLU A 47 -20.05 -14.52 7.78
CA GLU A 47 -20.25 -15.76 7.01
C GLU A 47 -18.90 -16.36 6.66
N ILE A 48 -18.56 -17.46 7.30
CA ILE A 48 -17.26 -18.11 7.16
C ILE A 48 -17.34 -19.16 6.05
N THR A 49 -16.66 -18.89 4.94
CA THR A 49 -16.55 -19.80 3.80
C THR A 49 -15.22 -20.54 3.75
N LYS A 50 -14.17 -19.95 4.35
CA LYS A 50 -12.83 -20.54 4.40
C LYS A 50 -12.74 -21.57 5.53
N GLU A 51 -12.38 -22.83 5.20
CA GLU A 51 -12.36 -23.93 6.17
C GLU A 51 -11.34 -23.73 7.28
N GLN A 52 -10.10 -23.33 6.92
CA GLN A 52 -9.02 -23.13 7.86
C GLN A 52 -8.76 -21.65 8.14
N PRO A 53 -8.50 -21.27 9.40
CA PRO A 53 -8.10 -19.91 9.72
C PRO A 53 -6.68 -19.63 9.24
N ASP A 54 -6.45 -18.40 8.76
CA ASP A 54 -5.12 -17.88 8.46
C ASP A 54 -4.46 -17.28 9.70
N ILE A 55 -5.29 -16.78 10.63
CA ILE A 55 -4.87 -16.18 11.88
C ILE A 55 -5.67 -16.80 13.03
N ILE A 56 -4.97 -17.26 14.06
CA ILE A 56 -5.58 -17.76 15.30
C ILE A 56 -5.05 -16.91 16.44
N TRP A 57 -5.93 -16.31 17.23
CA TRP A 57 -5.59 -15.48 18.36
C TRP A 57 -6.08 -16.11 19.67
N TYR A 58 -5.16 -16.65 20.48
CA TYR A 58 -5.41 -17.14 21.82
C TYR A 58 -5.32 -15.98 22.83
N TYR A 59 -6.44 -15.36 23.13
CA TYR A 59 -6.52 -14.12 23.88
C TYR A 59 -6.08 -14.25 25.34
N ASP A 60 -6.48 -15.34 26.02
CA ASP A 60 -6.30 -15.53 27.47
C ASP A 60 -4.90 -16.04 27.86
N GLU A 61 -4.01 -16.27 26.89
CA GLU A 61 -2.64 -16.66 27.17
C GLU A 61 -1.86 -15.55 27.86
N ALA A 62 -1.02 -15.93 28.83
CA ALA A 62 -0.31 -14.95 29.67
C ALA A 62 0.85 -14.24 28.95
N VAL A 63 1.48 -14.91 27.98
CA VAL A 63 2.68 -14.40 27.29
C VAL A 63 2.31 -13.92 25.89
N LYS A 64 2.60 -12.67 25.60
CA LYS A 64 2.39 -12.10 24.26
C LYS A 64 3.44 -12.64 23.29
N SER A 65 2.98 -13.30 22.25
CA SER A 65 3.84 -13.83 21.21
C SER A 65 3.15 -13.85 19.85
N ILE A 66 3.96 -13.94 18.81
CA ILE A 66 3.52 -14.11 17.43
C ILE A 66 4.43 -15.12 16.76
N ARG A 67 3.87 -16.10 16.05
CA ARG A 67 4.60 -17.08 15.26
C ARG A 67 3.83 -17.48 14.01
N TYR A 68 4.54 -17.92 12.99
CA TYR A 68 3.96 -18.41 11.74
C TYR A 68 4.36 -19.87 11.55
N GLU A 69 3.38 -20.76 11.58
CA GLU A 69 3.57 -22.20 11.54
C GLU A 69 2.44 -22.82 10.68
N ASN A 70 2.78 -23.77 9.81
CA ASN A 70 1.80 -24.48 8.97
C ASN A 70 0.86 -23.53 8.20
N GLU A 71 1.39 -22.48 7.63
CA GLU A 71 0.65 -21.43 6.91
C GLU A 71 -0.35 -20.62 7.77
N GLN A 72 -0.30 -20.76 9.08
CA GLN A 72 -1.15 -20.04 10.02
C GLN A 72 -0.31 -19.09 10.89
N LEU A 73 -0.83 -17.91 11.12
CA LEU A 73 -0.28 -16.96 12.06
C LEU A 73 -0.96 -17.16 13.42
N ILE A 74 -0.15 -17.44 14.43
CA ILE A 74 -0.64 -17.71 15.79
C ILE A 74 -0.24 -16.55 16.70
N LEU A 75 -1.25 -15.92 17.28
CA LEU A 75 -1.12 -14.82 18.24
C LEU A 75 -1.49 -15.31 19.64
N THR A 76 -0.78 -14.85 20.66
CA THR A 76 -1.12 -15.13 22.06
C THR A 76 -1.18 -13.86 22.88
N SER A 77 -1.98 -13.84 23.95
CA SER A 77 -2.22 -12.72 24.85
C SER A 77 -2.95 -11.54 24.16
N PHE A 78 -2.99 -10.38 24.81
CA PHE A 78 -3.67 -9.19 24.30
C PHE A 78 -2.88 -8.48 23.19
N TRP A 79 -3.56 -8.10 22.13
CA TRP A 79 -3.04 -7.29 21.02
C TRP A 79 -3.87 -6.02 20.85
N GLU A 80 -3.19 -4.90 20.66
CA GLU A 80 -3.85 -3.62 20.35
C GLU A 80 -4.36 -3.62 18.90
N GLU A 81 -5.45 -2.92 18.65
CA GLU A 81 -6.07 -2.86 17.31
C GLU A 81 -5.10 -2.41 16.21
N GLY A 82 -4.28 -1.38 16.50
CA GLY A 82 -3.27 -0.92 15.55
C GLY A 82 -2.18 -1.95 15.22
N GLU A 83 -1.92 -2.92 16.14
CA GLU A 83 -1.02 -4.05 15.89
C GLU A 83 -1.73 -5.10 15.01
N LEU A 84 -2.99 -5.42 15.33
CA LEU A 84 -3.83 -6.35 14.54
C LEU A 84 -4.00 -5.86 13.12
N ASN A 85 -4.25 -4.58 12.92
CA ASN A 85 -4.38 -3.96 11.61
C ASN A 85 -3.12 -4.17 10.73
N LYS A 86 -1.93 -4.02 11.29
CA LYS A 86 -0.66 -4.29 10.57
C LYS A 86 -0.53 -5.76 10.18
N ILE A 87 -0.90 -6.66 11.11
CA ILE A 87 -0.90 -8.11 10.88
C ILE A 87 -1.85 -8.46 9.73
N MET A 88 -3.07 -7.96 9.77
CA MET A 88 -4.08 -8.20 8.73
C MET A 88 -3.64 -7.69 7.35
N VAL A 89 -3.01 -6.51 7.28
CA VAL A 89 -2.43 -5.99 6.03
C VAL A 89 -1.42 -6.98 5.43
N THR A 90 -0.50 -7.49 6.25
CA THR A 90 0.51 -8.45 5.76
C THR A 90 -0.11 -9.77 5.32
N MET A 91 -1.07 -10.29 6.08
CA MET A 91 -1.73 -11.56 5.74
C MET A 91 -2.61 -11.44 4.49
N LEU A 92 -3.33 -10.33 4.32
CA LEU A 92 -4.08 -10.05 3.09
C LEU A 92 -3.14 -9.88 1.88
N ALA A 93 -2.03 -9.16 2.03
CA ALA A 93 -1.04 -9.04 0.95
C ALA A 93 -0.44 -10.40 0.57
N ASN A 94 -0.18 -11.27 1.56
CA ASN A 94 0.28 -12.63 1.32
C ASN A 94 -0.77 -13.46 0.56
N GLN A 95 -2.05 -13.27 0.88
CA GLN A 95 -3.14 -13.94 0.16
C GLN A 95 -3.32 -13.38 -1.26
N MET A 96 -3.19 -12.05 -1.45
CA MET A 96 -3.17 -11.44 -2.79
C MET A 96 -2.10 -12.08 -3.67
N ASP A 97 -0.90 -12.22 -3.16
CA ASP A 97 0.22 -12.82 -3.89
C ASP A 97 -0.04 -14.29 -4.27
N LYS A 98 -0.71 -15.07 -3.40
CA LYS A 98 -1.18 -16.43 -3.70
C LYS A 98 -2.18 -16.47 -4.85
N GLU A 99 -2.98 -15.42 -4.99
CA GLU A 99 -4.01 -15.27 -6.05
C GLU A 99 -3.46 -14.62 -7.33
N GLY A 100 -2.14 -14.43 -7.44
CA GLY A 100 -1.51 -13.76 -8.58
C GLY A 100 -1.79 -12.26 -8.64
N LEU A 101 -1.98 -11.63 -7.49
CA LEU A 101 -2.20 -10.20 -7.34
C LEU A 101 -1.03 -9.57 -6.60
N HIS A 102 -0.43 -8.55 -7.19
CA HIS A 102 0.75 -7.92 -6.63
C HIS A 102 0.44 -6.51 -6.09
N PRO A 103 0.37 -6.34 -4.76
CA PRO A 103 0.20 -5.02 -4.16
C PRO A 103 1.50 -4.21 -4.24
N PHE A 104 1.47 -3.08 -4.92
CA PHE A 104 2.55 -2.10 -4.95
C PHE A 104 2.26 -0.98 -3.96
N HIS A 105 3.17 -0.70 -3.06
CA HIS A 105 3.13 0.52 -2.25
C HIS A 105 3.44 1.72 -3.14
N SER A 106 2.41 2.26 -3.77
CA SER A 106 2.47 3.32 -4.76
C SER A 106 1.16 4.08 -4.78
N SER A 107 1.22 5.35 -5.17
CA SER A 107 0.03 6.08 -5.59
C SER A 107 -0.08 6.01 -7.11
N SER A 108 -1.25 6.18 -7.67
CA SER A 108 -1.41 6.24 -9.12
C SER A 108 -2.57 7.12 -9.55
N VAL A 109 -2.45 7.68 -10.74
CA VAL A 109 -3.47 8.52 -11.37
C VAL A 109 -3.69 8.09 -12.80
N VAL A 110 -4.87 8.38 -13.33
CA VAL A 110 -5.18 8.31 -14.77
C VAL A 110 -5.26 9.74 -15.28
N TYR A 111 -4.39 10.08 -16.21
CA TYR A 111 -4.28 11.41 -16.77
C TYR A 111 -4.25 11.34 -18.29
N ARG A 112 -5.13 12.07 -18.96
CA ARG A 112 -5.30 12.02 -20.43
C ARG A 112 -5.47 10.59 -21.00
N GLY A 113 -6.14 9.71 -20.22
CA GLY A 113 -6.37 8.31 -20.60
C GLY A 113 -5.23 7.35 -20.28
N HIS A 114 -4.10 7.83 -19.75
CA HIS A 114 -2.92 7.03 -19.43
C HIS A 114 -2.73 6.86 -17.91
N GLY A 115 -2.40 5.66 -17.49
CA GLY A 115 -2.06 5.38 -16.10
C GLY A 115 -0.63 5.82 -15.78
N ILE A 116 -0.47 6.59 -14.69
CA ILE A 116 0.82 7.03 -14.16
C ILE A 116 0.99 6.46 -12.78
N LEU A 117 2.01 5.61 -12.61
CA LEU A 117 2.38 5.00 -11.35
C LEU A 117 3.40 5.89 -10.61
N LEU A 118 3.06 6.33 -9.41
CA LEU A 118 3.95 7.11 -8.56
C LEU A 118 4.61 6.18 -7.54
N VAL A 119 5.87 5.82 -7.79
CA VAL A 119 6.66 4.90 -6.96
C VAL A 119 7.63 5.66 -6.03
N GLY A 120 8.23 4.93 -5.12
CA GLY A 120 9.19 5.45 -4.15
C GLY A 120 8.88 4.87 -2.78
N GLY A 121 9.81 4.08 -2.23
CA GLY A 121 9.57 3.23 -1.07
C GLY A 121 9.41 3.95 0.25
N GLU A 122 9.91 5.17 0.37
CA GLU A 122 9.90 5.91 1.62
C GLU A 122 8.73 6.90 1.68
N ASN A 123 8.32 7.22 2.90
CA ASN A 123 7.38 8.29 3.15
C ASN A 123 7.98 9.66 2.76
N ASN A 124 7.13 10.62 2.45
CA ASN A 124 7.52 12.01 2.18
C ASN A 124 8.36 12.26 0.91
N HIS A 125 8.36 11.37 -0.08
CA HIS A 125 8.98 11.63 -1.39
C HIS A 125 8.16 12.56 -2.29
N GLY A 126 6.87 12.78 -1.97
CA GLY A 126 6.00 13.66 -2.73
C GLY A 126 4.94 12.95 -3.58
N LYS A 127 4.75 11.62 -3.44
CA LYS A 127 3.72 10.87 -4.18
C LYS A 127 2.33 11.51 -4.07
N SER A 128 1.82 11.67 -2.84
CA SER A 128 0.49 12.25 -2.61
C SER A 128 0.38 13.72 -3.06
N MET A 129 1.46 14.50 -2.95
CA MET A 129 1.48 15.88 -3.45
C MET A 129 1.41 15.92 -4.98
N THR A 130 2.14 15.05 -5.65
CA THR A 130 2.10 14.90 -7.12
C THR A 130 0.72 14.43 -7.58
N GLN A 131 0.12 13.48 -6.86
CA GLN A 131 -1.23 12.98 -7.14
C GLN A 131 -2.28 14.09 -7.05
N LEU A 132 -2.26 14.89 -5.99
CA LEU A 132 -3.19 16.02 -5.82
C LEU A 132 -2.98 17.09 -6.89
N GLU A 133 -1.75 17.34 -7.32
CA GLU A 133 -1.48 18.24 -8.44
C GLU A 133 -2.04 17.69 -9.74
N GLY A 134 -1.93 16.36 -9.96
CA GLY A 134 -2.57 15.68 -11.08
C GLY A 134 -4.08 15.91 -11.11
N CYS A 135 -4.76 15.77 -9.98
CA CYS A 135 -6.20 16.06 -9.88
C CYS A 135 -6.54 17.49 -10.27
N ARG A 136 -5.74 18.48 -9.84
CA ARG A 136 -5.92 19.88 -10.26
C ARG A 136 -5.79 20.09 -11.77
N ARG A 137 -5.06 19.20 -12.46
CA ARG A 137 -4.88 19.21 -13.92
C ARG A 137 -5.83 18.28 -14.65
N GLY A 138 -6.83 17.72 -13.96
CA GLY A 138 -7.87 16.87 -14.55
C GLY A 138 -7.57 15.38 -14.54
N ALA A 139 -6.58 14.92 -13.78
CA ALA A 139 -6.38 13.50 -13.55
C ALA A 139 -7.41 12.93 -12.56
N SER A 140 -7.69 11.63 -12.68
CA SER A 140 -8.44 10.85 -11.69
C SER A 140 -7.48 9.98 -10.87
N ILE A 141 -7.75 9.82 -9.58
CA ILE A 141 -6.98 8.94 -8.70
C ILE A 141 -7.35 7.48 -8.98
N PHE A 142 -6.35 6.68 -9.37
CA PHE A 142 -6.54 5.23 -9.45
C PHE A 142 -6.27 4.57 -8.10
N SER A 143 -5.18 4.94 -7.42
CA SER A 143 -4.89 4.46 -6.06
C SER A 143 -4.16 5.51 -5.24
N THR A 144 -4.34 5.48 -3.93
CA THR A 144 -3.74 6.46 -3.00
C THR A 144 -2.47 5.95 -2.32
N GLU A 145 -2.45 4.67 -1.93
CA GLU A 145 -1.36 4.07 -1.15
C GLU A 145 -0.93 2.71 -1.70
N THR A 146 -1.86 1.98 -2.33
CA THR A 146 -1.61 0.65 -2.89
C THR A 146 -2.27 0.52 -4.23
N THR A 147 -1.47 0.17 -5.24
CA THR A 147 -1.93 -0.23 -6.58
C THR A 147 -1.75 -1.74 -6.70
N VAL A 148 -2.83 -2.47 -6.97
CA VAL A 148 -2.78 -3.94 -7.11
C VAL A 148 -2.71 -4.31 -8.57
N MET A 149 -1.61 -4.98 -8.96
CA MET A 149 -1.32 -5.42 -10.31
C MET A 149 -1.67 -6.87 -10.50
N ASP A 150 -2.20 -7.22 -11.65
CA ASP A 150 -2.38 -8.60 -12.07
C ASP A 150 -1.05 -9.21 -12.54
N HIS A 151 -0.72 -10.41 -12.09
CA HIS A 151 0.54 -11.10 -12.39
C HIS A 151 0.75 -11.35 -13.89
N GLU A 152 -0.30 -11.79 -14.58
CA GLU A 152 -0.19 -12.23 -15.97
C GLU A 152 -0.09 -11.04 -16.93
N THR A 153 -0.95 -10.06 -16.74
CA THR A 153 -1.11 -8.92 -17.66
C THR A 153 -0.29 -7.70 -17.25
N GLY A 154 0.03 -7.54 -15.98
CA GLY A 154 0.62 -6.33 -15.41
C GLY A 154 -0.33 -5.13 -15.41
N ILE A 155 -1.64 -5.36 -15.60
CA ILE A 155 -2.66 -4.32 -15.51
C ILE A 155 -2.96 -4.04 -14.04
N ALA A 156 -3.10 -2.78 -13.67
CA ALA A 156 -3.60 -2.38 -12.36
C ALA A 156 -5.12 -2.64 -12.30
N LEU A 157 -5.54 -3.53 -11.40
CA LEU A 157 -6.94 -3.95 -11.31
C LEU A 157 -7.75 -3.08 -10.35
N TYR A 158 -7.15 -2.70 -9.24
CA TYR A 158 -7.76 -1.85 -8.21
C TYR A 158 -6.69 -1.27 -7.29
N GLY A 159 -7.11 -0.47 -6.32
CA GLY A 159 -6.21 0.05 -5.29
C GLY A 159 -6.95 0.79 -4.18
N SER A 160 -6.22 1.21 -3.17
CA SER A 160 -6.78 1.99 -2.07
C SER A 160 -7.32 3.35 -2.55
N LYS A 161 -8.42 3.81 -1.94
CA LYS A 161 -9.09 5.07 -2.30
C LYS A 161 -9.08 6.08 -1.15
N ASN A 162 -8.64 5.69 0.03
CA ASN A 162 -8.54 6.59 1.17
C ASN A 162 -7.20 7.34 1.12
N LEU A 163 -7.23 8.65 1.25
CA LEU A 163 -6.04 9.49 1.22
C LEU A 163 -5.89 10.27 2.53
N TYR A 164 -4.71 10.19 3.13
CA TYR A 164 -4.32 11.01 4.27
C TYR A 164 -3.39 12.14 3.80
N VAL A 165 -3.86 13.38 3.92
CA VAL A 165 -3.06 14.55 3.55
C VAL A 165 -2.59 15.27 4.80
N ARG A 166 -1.28 15.32 5.00
CA ARG A 166 -0.63 16.13 6.04
C ARG A 166 -0.25 17.48 5.47
N LYS A 167 -0.34 18.54 6.28
CA LYS A 167 0.05 19.90 5.86
C LYS A 167 1.57 20.09 5.70
N ARG A 168 2.41 19.18 6.19
CA ARG A 168 3.87 19.32 6.15
C ARG A 168 4.48 18.80 4.87
N ALA A 169 5.32 19.65 4.25
CA ALA A 169 6.25 19.21 3.23
C ALA A 169 7.47 18.53 3.86
N LYS A 170 8.10 17.58 3.16
CA LYS A 170 9.37 16.98 3.53
C LYS A 170 10.44 18.05 3.74
N GLY A 171 11.29 17.87 4.76
CA GLY A 171 12.33 18.82 5.14
C GLY A 171 11.86 19.97 6.04
N THR A 172 10.56 20.02 6.33
CA THR A 172 9.99 20.97 7.29
C THR A 172 9.62 20.31 8.62
N GLU A 173 9.84 19.00 8.77
CA GLU A 173 9.65 18.31 10.04
C GLU A 173 10.72 18.77 11.03
N ARG A 174 10.32 19.64 11.90
CA ARG A 174 11.12 20.11 13.02
C ARG A 174 10.48 19.63 14.29
N SER A 175 11.30 19.19 15.25
CA SER A 175 10.80 18.71 16.56
C SER A 175 10.02 19.77 17.33
N ASP A 176 10.36 21.05 17.13
CA ASP A 176 9.66 22.19 17.71
C ASP A 176 8.30 22.49 17.06
N LEU A 177 8.00 21.87 15.92
CA LEU A 177 6.72 22.02 15.22
C LEU A 177 5.84 20.75 15.32
N ALA A 178 6.30 19.72 16.05
CA ALA A 178 5.60 18.45 16.16
C ALA A 178 4.17 18.60 16.74
N ASP A 179 4.00 19.49 17.68
CA ASP A 179 2.70 19.73 18.35
C ASP A 179 1.73 20.61 17.52
N GLN A 180 2.16 21.10 16.36
CA GLN A 180 1.34 21.93 15.48
C GLN A 180 0.70 21.14 14.33
N ASP A 181 0.56 19.83 14.46
CA ASP A 181 -0.06 18.97 13.44
C ASP A 181 -1.60 19.15 13.39
N GLU A 182 -2.05 20.37 13.31
CA GLU A 182 -3.41 20.71 12.95
C GLU A 182 -3.63 20.39 11.47
N GLY A 183 -4.01 19.15 11.19
CA GLY A 183 -4.56 18.90 9.87
C GLY A 183 -4.04 17.71 9.10
N VAL A 184 -4.38 16.52 9.59
CA VAL A 184 -4.60 15.40 8.68
C VAL A 184 -5.97 15.60 8.06
N LYS A 185 -6.02 15.87 6.76
CA LYS A 185 -7.28 15.81 6.00
C LYS A 185 -7.40 14.41 5.42
N MET A 186 -8.47 13.70 5.75
CA MET A 186 -8.80 12.40 5.20
C MET A 186 -9.85 12.56 4.10
N PHE A 187 -9.66 11.82 3.02
CA PHE A 187 -10.60 11.72 1.93
C PHE A 187 -10.99 10.25 1.72
N PHE A 188 -12.27 9.99 1.57
CA PHE A 188 -12.83 8.64 1.49
C PHE A 188 -13.56 8.41 0.15
N GLY A 189 -12.83 8.33 -0.93
CA GLY A 189 -13.44 8.08 -2.24
C GLY A 189 -13.67 9.36 -3.06
N ASP A 190 -14.71 9.37 -3.89
CA ASP A 190 -14.97 10.41 -4.88
C ASP A 190 -15.31 11.77 -4.25
N GLU A 191 -14.29 12.55 -4.01
CA GLU A 191 -14.45 13.97 -3.68
C GLU A 191 -14.40 14.79 -4.98
N PRO A 192 -15.16 15.90 -5.10
CA PRO A 192 -15.17 16.73 -6.32
C PRO A 192 -13.78 17.19 -6.77
N GLU A 193 -12.88 17.43 -5.81
CA GLU A 193 -11.49 17.86 -6.07
C GLU A 193 -10.54 16.70 -6.37
N MET A 194 -11.00 15.46 -6.17
CA MET A 194 -10.21 14.23 -6.30
C MET A 194 -11.06 13.10 -6.91
N PRO A 195 -11.41 13.23 -8.20
CA PRO A 195 -12.20 12.20 -8.87
C PRO A 195 -11.44 10.87 -8.88
N MET A 196 -12.15 9.76 -8.69
CA MET A 196 -11.59 8.42 -8.64
C MET A 196 -11.79 7.67 -9.97
N CYS A 197 -10.80 6.86 -10.33
CA CYS A 197 -10.91 5.89 -11.41
C CYS A 197 -11.07 4.50 -10.80
N TYR A 198 -12.09 3.76 -11.20
CA TYR A 198 -12.37 2.39 -10.73
C TYR A 198 -12.10 1.33 -11.81
N GLU A 199 -11.89 1.74 -13.05
CA GLU A 199 -11.67 0.83 -14.16
C GLU A 199 -10.22 0.30 -14.16
N PRO A 200 -10.01 -1.02 -14.41
CA PRO A 200 -8.68 -1.56 -14.60
C PRO A 200 -7.88 -0.76 -15.64
N THR A 201 -6.64 -0.42 -15.31
CA THR A 201 -5.86 0.54 -16.10
C THR A 201 -4.42 0.05 -16.28
N ASN A 202 -3.89 0.18 -17.50
CA ASN A 202 -2.47 -0.01 -17.74
C ASN A 202 -1.70 1.20 -17.19
N MET A 203 -0.62 0.92 -16.45
CA MET A 203 0.28 1.98 -15.95
C MET A 203 1.36 2.20 -17.02
N ASP A 204 1.15 3.20 -17.89
CA ASP A 204 2.00 3.47 -19.06
C ASP A 204 3.32 4.14 -18.71
N LEU A 205 3.37 4.83 -17.57
CA LEU A 205 4.50 5.61 -17.10
C LEU A 205 4.69 5.42 -15.59
N ALA A 206 5.92 5.22 -15.13
CA ALA A 206 6.25 5.19 -13.71
C ALA A 206 7.18 6.35 -13.33
N ILE A 207 6.80 7.08 -12.29
CA ILE A 207 7.53 8.26 -11.80
C ILE A 207 7.91 8.04 -10.34
N MET A 208 9.15 8.31 -9.99
CA MET A 208 9.61 8.47 -8.63
C MET A 208 9.77 9.99 -8.34
N PRO A 209 8.75 10.63 -7.76
CA PRO A 209 8.83 12.04 -7.43
C PRO A 209 9.72 12.25 -6.20
N CYS A 210 10.56 13.27 -6.23
CA CYS A 210 11.37 13.73 -5.11
C CYS A 210 11.17 15.24 -4.95
N ILE A 211 10.33 15.64 -4.00
CA ILE A 211 9.96 17.05 -3.79
C ILE A 211 10.65 17.58 -2.56
N ASP A 212 11.44 18.66 -2.74
CA ASP A 212 12.05 19.42 -1.67
C ASP A 212 12.29 20.85 -2.17
N GLY A 213 11.93 21.85 -1.38
CA GLY A 213 12.05 23.27 -1.74
C GLY A 213 13.45 23.72 -2.18
N TRP A 214 14.48 22.92 -1.91
CA TRP A 214 15.87 23.18 -2.28
C TRP A 214 16.32 22.51 -3.58
N PHE A 215 15.53 21.59 -4.13
CA PHE A 215 15.92 20.84 -5.34
C PHE A 215 15.88 21.74 -6.59
N LYS A 216 16.87 21.55 -7.45
CA LYS A 216 16.76 21.97 -8.85
C LYS A 216 15.94 20.91 -9.59
N THR A 217 15.14 21.34 -10.55
CA THR A 217 14.39 20.43 -11.40
C THR A 217 15.35 19.58 -12.22
N GLU A 218 15.22 18.27 -12.08
CA GLU A 218 16.04 17.28 -12.78
C GLU A 218 15.16 16.08 -13.11
N VAL A 219 15.24 15.60 -14.34
CA VAL A 219 14.59 14.38 -14.82
C VAL A 219 15.66 13.38 -15.19
N LYS A 220 15.61 12.21 -14.58
CA LYS A 220 16.57 11.12 -14.82
C LYS A 220 15.81 9.86 -15.22
N PRO A 221 16.04 9.28 -16.41
CA PRO A 221 15.54 7.94 -16.72
C PRO A 221 16.17 6.93 -15.76
N MET A 222 15.38 5.99 -15.29
CA MET A 222 15.85 4.88 -14.46
C MET A 222 16.28 3.73 -15.36
N GLY A 223 17.42 3.13 -15.08
CA GLY A 223 17.84 1.91 -15.73
C GLY A 223 16.92 0.73 -15.38
N GLN A 224 16.93 -0.31 -16.19
CA GLN A 224 16.09 -1.49 -15.99
C GLN A 224 16.24 -2.10 -14.59
N PHE A 225 17.48 -2.18 -14.09
CA PHE A 225 17.74 -2.69 -12.74
C PHE A 225 17.14 -1.77 -11.65
N GLU A 226 17.32 -0.46 -11.76
CA GLU A 226 16.78 0.52 -10.81
C GLU A 226 15.23 0.44 -10.79
N ALA A 227 14.60 0.39 -11.97
CA ALA A 227 13.16 0.27 -12.12
C ALA A 227 12.61 -1.04 -11.52
N ALA A 228 13.24 -2.18 -11.82
CA ALA A 228 12.88 -3.47 -11.25
C ALA A 228 13.05 -3.50 -9.73
N TYR A 229 14.16 -2.94 -9.23
CA TYR A 229 14.41 -2.84 -7.79
C TYR A 229 13.35 -1.98 -7.07
N GLN A 230 13.00 -0.82 -7.61
CA GLN A 230 11.97 0.04 -7.03
C GLN A 230 10.60 -0.64 -7.03
N SER A 231 10.26 -1.36 -8.08
CA SER A 231 9.04 -2.16 -8.16
C SER A 231 9.01 -3.25 -7.10
N TYR A 232 10.09 -4.02 -6.98
CA TYR A 232 10.23 -5.07 -5.98
C TYR A 232 10.17 -4.53 -4.55
N HIS A 233 10.91 -3.45 -4.27
CA HIS A 233 10.89 -2.79 -2.96
C HIS A 233 9.48 -2.29 -2.59
N SER A 234 8.75 -1.77 -3.58
CA SER A 234 7.35 -1.34 -3.42
C SER A 234 6.45 -2.50 -2.97
N MET A 235 6.58 -3.68 -3.58
CA MET A 235 5.83 -4.88 -3.19
C MET A 235 6.23 -5.40 -1.81
N MET A 236 7.52 -5.44 -1.52
CA MET A 236 8.05 -5.96 -0.23
C MET A 236 7.62 -5.13 0.98
N ASN A 237 7.11 -3.93 0.79
CA ASN A 237 6.55 -3.10 1.87
C ASN A 237 5.42 -3.79 2.64
N PHE A 238 4.70 -4.72 2.02
CA PHE A 238 3.56 -5.41 2.63
C PHE A 238 3.93 -6.70 3.37
N PHE A 239 5.12 -7.26 3.17
CA PHE A 239 5.50 -8.56 3.72
C PHE A 239 6.17 -8.48 5.10
N GLY A 240 6.14 -7.34 5.75
CA GLY A 240 6.45 -7.20 7.16
C GLY A 240 7.94 -7.29 7.53
N LEU A 241 8.85 -7.34 6.58
CA LEU A 241 10.28 -7.51 6.82
C LEU A 241 10.88 -6.43 7.76
N ASN A 242 10.27 -5.26 7.84
CA ASN A 242 10.70 -4.14 8.68
C ASN A 242 9.60 -3.67 9.64
N GLN A 243 8.53 -4.45 9.84
CA GLN A 243 7.41 -4.01 10.68
C GLN A 243 7.61 -4.42 12.14
N LEU A 244 7.94 -3.46 12.96
CA LEU A 244 7.86 -3.58 14.41
C LEU A 244 6.38 -3.52 14.82
N LEU A 245 5.84 -4.64 15.33
CA LEU A 245 4.44 -4.73 15.76
C LEU A 245 4.25 -4.10 17.12
N CYS A 246 5.05 -4.51 18.11
CA CYS A 246 4.97 -4.03 19.47
C CYS A 246 6.35 -3.63 19.99
N GLY A 247 6.59 -2.31 20.07
CA GLY A 247 7.88 -1.78 20.50
C GLY A 247 8.26 -2.12 21.94
N LYS A 248 7.29 -2.17 22.85
CA LYS A 248 7.52 -2.51 24.28
C LYS A 248 8.02 -3.95 24.47
N HIS A 249 7.63 -4.86 23.60
CA HIS A 249 7.96 -6.28 23.67
C HIS A 249 8.97 -6.72 22.61
N GLY A 250 9.45 -5.81 21.76
CA GLY A 250 10.37 -6.14 20.67
C GLY A 250 9.79 -7.12 19.65
N LEU A 251 8.46 -7.23 19.54
CA LEU A 251 7.81 -8.16 18.63
C LEU A 251 7.78 -7.60 17.22
N VAL A 252 8.21 -8.42 16.28
CA VAL A 252 8.20 -8.12 14.84
C VAL A 252 7.30 -9.12 14.10
N MET A 253 6.81 -8.73 12.95
CA MET A 253 6.06 -9.64 12.09
C MET A 253 6.96 -10.81 11.68
N PRO A 254 6.56 -12.08 11.88
CA PRO A 254 7.32 -13.22 11.37
C PRO A 254 7.32 -13.22 9.83
N ILE A 255 8.28 -13.92 9.26
CA ILE A 255 8.36 -14.10 7.81
C ILE A 255 7.24 -15.06 7.39
N VAL A 256 6.23 -14.52 6.72
CA VAL A 256 5.10 -15.30 6.13
C VAL A 256 5.33 -15.63 4.65
N ASP A 257 6.47 -15.23 4.14
CA ASP A 257 6.87 -15.30 2.74
C ASP A 257 7.78 -16.51 2.47
N THR A 258 7.86 -16.96 1.21
CA THR A 258 8.75 -18.05 0.78
C THR A 258 9.76 -17.56 -0.25
N ASP A 259 10.87 -18.32 -0.40
CA ASP A 259 11.90 -18.01 -1.40
C ASP A 259 11.34 -18.06 -2.82
N GLU A 260 10.46 -19.02 -3.11
CA GLU A 260 9.81 -19.16 -4.42
C GLU A 260 8.98 -17.94 -4.76
N ARG A 261 8.13 -17.48 -3.85
CA ARG A 261 7.33 -16.27 -4.08
C ARG A 261 8.18 -15.01 -4.23
N ARG A 262 9.28 -14.91 -3.47
CA ARG A 262 10.21 -13.80 -3.64
C ARG A 262 10.85 -13.80 -5.02
N GLN A 263 11.21 -14.98 -5.54
CA GLN A 263 11.74 -15.13 -6.90
C GLN A 263 10.70 -14.79 -7.95
N ASP A 264 9.47 -15.26 -7.81
CA ASP A 264 8.36 -14.96 -8.73
C ASP A 264 8.04 -13.46 -8.77
N ARG A 265 7.97 -12.80 -7.63
CA ARG A 265 7.83 -11.35 -7.56
C ARG A 265 9.01 -10.62 -8.20
N GLY A 266 10.24 -11.11 -7.99
CA GLY A 266 11.44 -10.57 -8.63
C GLY A 266 11.35 -10.68 -10.15
N ALA A 267 10.94 -11.83 -10.68
CA ALA A 267 10.75 -12.07 -12.11
C ALA A 267 9.63 -11.17 -12.68
N PHE A 268 8.50 -11.09 -11.98
CA PHE A 268 7.42 -10.16 -12.34
C PHE A 268 7.91 -8.72 -12.43
N CYS A 269 8.61 -8.23 -11.40
CA CYS A 269 9.11 -6.85 -11.37
C CYS A 269 10.12 -6.57 -12.51
N ALA A 270 10.97 -7.52 -12.83
CA ALA A 270 11.92 -7.40 -13.95
C ALA A 270 11.19 -7.30 -15.29
N LYS A 271 10.18 -8.16 -15.53
CA LYS A 271 9.32 -8.13 -16.72
C LYS A 271 8.49 -6.84 -16.79
N TYR A 272 7.88 -6.46 -15.67
CA TYR A 272 7.07 -5.26 -15.56
C TYR A 272 7.86 -3.98 -15.87
N ALA A 273 9.05 -3.85 -15.29
CA ALA A 273 9.93 -2.71 -15.51
C ALA A 273 10.51 -2.64 -16.93
N ALA A 274 10.80 -3.79 -17.56
CA ALA A 274 11.31 -3.82 -18.94
C ALA A 274 10.30 -3.32 -19.98
N GLY A 275 9.01 -3.42 -19.68
CA GLY A 275 7.92 -3.00 -20.59
C GLY A 275 7.48 -1.55 -20.43
N ARG A 276 8.10 -0.76 -19.53
CA ARG A 276 7.59 0.57 -19.17
C ARG A 276 8.72 1.59 -18.95
N PRO A 277 8.50 2.86 -19.31
CA PRO A 277 9.43 3.94 -18.96
C PRO A 277 9.31 4.31 -17.48
N TYR A 278 10.45 4.40 -16.81
CA TYR A 278 10.60 4.82 -15.43
C TYR A 278 11.50 6.06 -15.34
N PHE A 279 11.06 7.06 -14.59
CA PHE A 279 11.84 8.29 -14.37
C PHE A 279 11.84 8.69 -12.90
N MET A 280 12.97 9.19 -12.43
CA MET A 280 13.05 9.99 -11.22
C MET A 280 12.91 11.46 -11.60
N ILE A 281 12.01 12.19 -10.91
CA ILE A 281 11.85 13.63 -11.07
C ILE A 281 12.11 14.30 -9.73
N ARG A 282 13.16 15.10 -9.66
CA ARG A 282 13.47 15.97 -8.52
C ARG A 282 12.99 17.36 -8.82
N ALA A 283 12.26 18.00 -7.89
CA ALA A 283 11.79 19.37 -8.09
C ALA A 283 11.47 20.06 -6.75
N LYS A 284 11.30 21.38 -6.79
CA LYS A 284 10.93 22.19 -5.61
C LYS A 284 9.48 21.98 -5.19
N SER A 285 8.62 21.63 -6.11
CA SER A 285 7.18 21.59 -5.88
C SER A 285 6.49 20.54 -6.75
N PRO A 286 5.28 20.09 -6.37
CA PRO A 286 4.50 19.16 -7.17
C PRO A 286 4.11 19.71 -8.54
N GLN A 287 3.92 21.02 -8.68
CA GLN A 287 3.63 21.67 -9.96
C GLN A 287 4.77 21.43 -10.95
N LEU A 288 6.03 21.63 -10.51
CA LEU A 288 7.19 21.40 -11.37
C LEU A 288 7.39 19.90 -11.69
N VAL A 289 7.05 18.99 -10.75
CA VAL A 289 7.06 17.56 -11.05
C VAL A 289 6.06 17.25 -12.16
N PHE A 290 4.86 17.81 -12.07
CA PHE A 290 3.82 17.55 -13.06
C PHE A 290 4.08 18.22 -14.41
N ASP A 291 4.75 19.38 -14.43
CA ASP A 291 5.24 20.01 -15.68
C ASP A 291 6.22 19.09 -16.43
N GLU A 292 7.08 18.38 -15.69
CA GLU A 292 7.99 17.40 -16.31
C GLU A 292 7.25 16.11 -16.74
N ILE A 293 6.21 15.70 -16.00
CA ILE A 293 5.33 14.59 -16.42
C ILE A 293 4.65 14.93 -17.75
N ASP A 294 4.09 16.14 -17.91
CA ASP A 294 3.49 16.59 -19.17
C ASP A 294 4.49 16.49 -20.35
N LYS A 295 5.72 16.98 -20.16
CA LYS A 295 6.77 16.89 -21.19
C LYS A 295 7.15 15.44 -21.51
N LEU A 296 7.26 14.57 -20.50
CA LEU A 296 7.56 13.16 -20.72
C LEU A 296 6.43 12.47 -21.48
N MET A 297 5.17 12.77 -21.17
CA MET A 297 4.03 12.20 -21.91
C MET A 297 4.05 12.62 -23.38
N GLU A 298 4.35 13.88 -23.68
CA GLU A 298 4.53 14.35 -25.06
C GLU A 298 5.67 13.62 -25.77
N GLN A 299 6.83 13.48 -25.11
CA GLN A 299 8.01 12.77 -25.67
C GLN A 299 7.74 11.28 -25.92
N LEU A 300 6.92 10.66 -25.09
CA LEU A 300 6.55 9.24 -25.17
C LEU A 300 5.31 9.00 -26.04
N HIS A 301 4.74 10.05 -26.63
CA HIS A 301 3.49 10.00 -27.42
C HIS A 301 2.30 9.46 -26.64
N LEU A 302 2.20 9.78 -25.35
CA LEU A 302 1.10 9.48 -24.44
C LEU A 302 0.16 10.71 -24.34
N ASN A 303 -0.55 11.05 -25.43
CA ASN A 303 -1.40 12.24 -25.51
C ASN A 303 -2.88 11.89 -25.65
#